data_031b992b935a404535bc256446abf7f8
#
_entry.id   031b992b935a404535bc256446abf7f8
#
_cell.length_a   1.000
_cell.length_b   1.000
_cell.length_c   1.000
_cell.angle_alpha   90.00
_cell.angle_beta   90.00
_cell.angle_gamma   90.00
#
_symmetry.space_group_name_H-M   'P 1'
#
loop_
_entity.id
_entity.type
_entity.pdbx_description
1 polymer ?
#
loop_
_entity_poly.entity_id
_entity_poly.type
_entity_poly.pdbx_seq_one_letter_code
_entity_poly.pdbx_strand_id
1 'polypeptide(L)'
;MKRILIVWAVALVAFAACTNKSATSAKIEGLDFDSIVVDTTAALTDLKLTPLCRISLNLQYAKGNNADKINNALLHAGILMPDYLGLTNQKFSMKQAVDSFVKRMLNDYTTDYAALYRQDRENGSSYNYEYKVKTYTRNGAENIVVYTAKIYTYGGGAHGINQTLVRNIDVTTGNVLELQDVFVPGYEPTLKELLLKKVGERFNADGLDELNKKDVFADGHVYVPDNFAIDDDSFTFIYCEDEIAPHAVGEISVTLSRSELSRILK
;
A
#
# COMPACT_ATOMS: atom_id res chain seq x y z
N MET A 1 -5.44 47.67 -21.10
CA MET A 1 -5.16 46.76 -19.99
C MET A 1 -6.39 45.88 -19.76
N LYS A 2 -6.41 44.70 -20.37
CA LYS A 2 -7.49 43.71 -20.17
C LYS A 2 -7.07 42.76 -19.03
N ARG A 3 -7.79 42.82 -17.91
CA ARG A 3 -7.62 41.90 -16.78
C ARG A 3 -8.20 40.54 -17.20
N ILE A 4 -7.36 39.55 -17.35
CA ILE A 4 -7.76 38.15 -17.53
C ILE A 4 -8.14 37.62 -16.15
N LEU A 5 -9.45 37.44 -15.94
CA LEU A 5 -9.97 36.68 -14.80
C LEU A 5 -9.73 35.21 -15.08
N ILE A 6 -8.76 34.63 -14.37
CA ILE A 6 -8.55 33.17 -14.31
C ILE A 6 -9.66 32.62 -13.40
N VAL A 7 -10.67 32.04 -14.01
CA VAL A 7 -11.71 31.29 -13.29
C VAL A 7 -11.13 29.91 -12.97
N TRP A 8 -10.77 29.72 -11.73
CA TRP A 8 -10.44 28.40 -11.20
C TRP A 8 -11.76 27.61 -11.10
N ALA A 9 -11.97 26.63 -11.97
CA ALA A 9 -13.02 25.65 -11.80
C ALA A 9 -12.60 24.71 -10.65
N VAL A 10 -12.95 25.09 -9.42
CA VAL A 10 -12.86 24.21 -8.26
C VAL A 10 -13.98 23.18 -8.44
N ALA A 11 -13.64 21.97 -8.84
CA ALA A 11 -14.57 20.85 -8.80
C ALA A 11 -14.97 20.63 -7.34
N LEU A 12 -16.23 20.89 -7.01
CA LEU A 12 -16.80 20.58 -5.71
C LEU A 12 -16.81 19.05 -5.56
N VAL A 13 -15.89 18.55 -4.73
CA VAL A 13 -15.89 17.13 -4.30
C VAL A 13 -17.08 16.97 -3.35
N ALA A 14 -18.16 16.40 -3.83
CA ALA A 14 -19.28 15.99 -2.98
C ALA A 14 -18.87 14.74 -2.18
N PHE A 15 -18.56 14.93 -0.91
CA PHE A 15 -18.32 13.82 0.02
C PHE A 15 -19.67 13.16 0.36
N ALA A 16 -20.01 12.11 -0.35
CA ALA A 16 -21.04 11.19 0.08
C ALA A 16 -20.39 10.19 1.07
N ALA A 17 -20.56 10.44 2.36
CA ALA A 17 -20.27 9.45 3.38
C ALA A 17 -21.34 8.34 3.29
N CYS A 18 -21.17 7.41 2.37
CA CYS A 18 -21.95 6.18 2.36
C CYS A 18 -21.38 5.24 3.42
N THR A 19 -22.06 5.09 4.54
CA THR A 19 -21.81 4.05 5.53
C THR A 19 -22.22 2.67 4.95
N ASN A 20 -21.46 2.17 4.00
CA ASN A 20 -21.57 0.78 3.61
C ASN A 20 -20.68 -0.03 4.55
N LYS A 21 -21.29 -0.70 5.52
CA LYS A 21 -20.61 -1.75 6.29
C LYS A 21 -20.15 -2.82 5.31
N SER A 22 -18.89 -2.71 4.92
CA SER A 22 -18.24 -3.70 4.07
C SER A 22 -18.21 -5.04 4.81
N ALA A 23 -18.59 -6.12 4.13
CA ALA A 23 -18.55 -7.49 4.67
C ALA A 23 -17.12 -7.99 5.00
N THR A 24 -16.12 -7.13 4.83
CA THR A 24 -14.68 -7.39 5.00
C THR A 24 -14.05 -6.55 6.12
N SER A 25 -14.82 -6.06 7.08
CA SER A 25 -14.27 -5.37 8.26
C SER A 25 -14.06 -6.34 9.42
N ALA A 26 -12.92 -6.22 10.10
CA ALA A 26 -12.65 -6.94 11.35
C ALA A 26 -13.72 -6.62 12.40
N LYS A 27 -14.06 -7.61 13.22
CA LYS A 27 -15.02 -7.48 14.31
C LYS A 27 -14.28 -7.67 15.63
N ILE A 28 -13.99 -6.58 16.30
CA ILE A 28 -13.32 -6.56 17.61
C ILE A 28 -14.16 -5.72 18.56
N GLU A 29 -14.31 -6.17 19.80
CA GLU A 29 -15.03 -5.42 20.81
C GLU A 29 -14.36 -4.06 21.10
N GLY A 30 -15.12 -2.98 21.00
CA GLY A 30 -14.64 -1.64 21.25
C GLY A 30 -13.77 -1.02 20.14
N LEU A 31 -13.53 -1.73 19.04
CA LEU A 31 -12.81 -1.22 17.85
C LEU A 31 -13.63 -1.52 16.59
N ASP A 32 -13.92 -0.49 15.83
CA ASP A 32 -14.62 -0.57 14.54
C ASP A 32 -13.80 0.10 13.45
N PHE A 33 -14.12 -0.17 12.19
CA PHE A 33 -13.48 0.45 11.03
C PHE A 33 -14.53 1.10 10.14
N ASP A 34 -14.26 2.36 9.77
CA ASP A 34 -15.04 3.12 8.81
C ASP A 34 -14.17 3.43 7.59
N SER A 35 -14.73 4.01 6.54
CA SER A 35 -14.01 4.23 5.28
C SER A 35 -14.02 5.70 4.87
N ILE A 36 -12.89 6.17 4.34
CA ILE A 36 -12.78 7.41 3.59
C ILE A 36 -12.69 7.05 2.11
N VAL A 37 -13.63 7.56 1.32
CA VAL A 37 -13.66 7.34 -0.13
C VAL A 37 -13.36 8.65 -0.84
N VAL A 38 -12.37 8.63 -1.74
CA VAL A 38 -12.02 9.74 -2.63
C VAL A 38 -11.93 9.21 -4.04
N ASP A 39 -12.58 9.88 -4.98
CA ASP A 39 -12.42 9.63 -6.40
C ASP A 39 -12.31 11.00 -7.08
N THR A 40 -11.14 11.29 -7.65
CA THR A 40 -10.88 12.61 -8.24
C THR A 40 -9.94 12.49 -9.43
N THR A 41 -10.04 13.50 -10.31
CA THR A 41 -9.23 13.58 -11.52
C THR A 41 -8.78 15.01 -11.75
N ALA A 42 -7.50 15.19 -12.11
CA ALA A 42 -6.98 16.46 -12.60
C ALA A 42 -6.52 16.32 -14.05
N ALA A 43 -6.91 17.28 -14.87
CA ALA A 43 -6.40 17.43 -16.23
C ALA A 43 -5.07 18.20 -16.22
N LEU A 44 -4.11 17.74 -17.02
CA LEU A 44 -2.80 18.40 -17.09
C LEU A 44 -2.87 19.77 -17.77
N THR A 45 -3.80 19.93 -18.73
CA THR A 45 -4.04 21.19 -19.44
C THR A 45 -5.53 21.35 -19.76
N ASP A 46 -5.94 22.53 -20.23
CA ASP A 46 -7.32 22.82 -20.66
C ASP A 46 -7.68 22.25 -22.06
N LEU A 47 -6.79 21.47 -22.66
CA LEU A 47 -7.02 20.88 -23.97
C LEU A 47 -7.98 19.69 -23.88
N LYS A 48 -8.78 19.48 -24.94
CA LYS A 48 -9.79 18.41 -24.98
C LYS A 48 -9.21 17.00 -24.82
N LEU A 49 -8.01 16.77 -25.37
CA LEU A 49 -7.25 15.52 -25.23
C LEU A 49 -5.99 15.82 -24.42
N THR A 50 -6.11 15.81 -23.12
CA THR A 50 -5.03 16.09 -22.18
C THR A 50 -4.76 14.87 -21.31
N PRO A 51 -3.51 14.63 -20.89
CA PRO A 51 -3.22 13.62 -19.89
C PRO A 51 -3.95 13.90 -18.57
N LEU A 52 -4.25 12.85 -17.84
CA LEU A 52 -5.02 12.90 -16.62
C LEU A 52 -4.27 12.25 -15.45
N CYS A 53 -4.35 12.89 -14.30
CA CYS A 53 -4.05 12.26 -13.01
C CYS A 53 -5.37 11.79 -12.39
N ARG A 54 -5.48 10.48 -12.11
CA ARG A 54 -6.64 9.87 -11.45
C ARG A 54 -6.24 9.34 -10.10
N ILE A 55 -6.97 9.72 -9.05
CA ILE A 55 -6.76 9.24 -7.68
C ILE A 55 -8.07 8.62 -7.21
N SER A 56 -8.02 7.33 -6.84
CA SER A 56 -9.15 6.60 -6.29
C SER A 56 -8.74 5.92 -4.99
N LEU A 57 -9.24 6.41 -3.86
CA LEU A 57 -8.92 5.91 -2.53
C LEU A 57 -10.16 5.37 -1.86
N ASN A 58 -10.06 4.19 -1.25
CA ASN A 58 -11.04 3.64 -0.33
C ASN A 58 -10.26 3.10 0.89
N LEU A 59 -10.11 3.96 1.88
CA LEU A 59 -9.23 3.73 3.03
C LEU A 59 -10.05 3.47 4.29
N GLN A 60 -9.92 2.29 4.85
CA GLN A 60 -10.46 2.00 6.18
C GLN A 60 -9.61 2.67 7.26
N TYR A 61 -10.26 3.18 8.29
CA TYR A 61 -9.64 3.79 9.45
C TYR A 61 -10.35 3.35 10.73
N ALA A 62 -9.61 3.28 11.82
CA ALA A 62 -10.08 2.83 13.10
C ALA A 62 -10.96 3.87 13.82
N LYS A 63 -11.97 3.38 14.53
CA LYS A 63 -12.82 4.11 15.47
C LYS A 63 -12.91 3.35 16.79
N GLY A 64 -12.97 4.06 17.92
CA GLY A 64 -13.06 3.45 19.25
C GLY A 64 -11.71 3.31 19.93
N ASN A 65 -11.49 2.20 20.59
CA ASN A 65 -10.29 1.97 21.40
C ASN A 65 -9.01 2.05 20.55
N ASN A 66 -8.00 2.78 21.04
CA ASN A 66 -6.71 2.97 20.40
C ASN A 66 -6.76 3.58 18.97
N ALA A 67 -7.92 4.06 18.52
CA ALA A 67 -8.13 4.51 17.14
C ALA A 67 -7.11 5.57 16.67
N ASP A 68 -6.81 6.58 17.50
CA ASP A 68 -5.86 7.63 17.13
C ASP A 68 -4.45 7.08 16.90
N LYS A 69 -4.02 6.14 17.74
CA LYS A 69 -2.72 5.50 17.64
C LYS A 69 -2.63 4.61 16.40
N ILE A 70 -3.65 3.78 16.17
CA ILE A 70 -3.77 2.92 15.00
C ILE A 70 -3.77 3.76 13.72
N ASN A 71 -4.61 4.77 13.64
CA ASN A 71 -4.72 5.64 12.47
C ASN A 71 -3.41 6.38 12.18
N ASN A 72 -2.73 6.87 13.22
CA ASN A 72 -1.42 7.50 13.03
C ASN A 72 -0.38 6.50 12.48
N ALA A 73 -0.34 5.28 12.99
CA ALA A 73 0.56 4.25 12.48
C ALA A 73 0.24 3.87 11.02
N LEU A 74 -1.04 3.75 10.66
CA LEU A 74 -1.47 3.45 9.30
C LEU A 74 -1.11 4.57 8.31
N LEU A 75 -1.17 5.83 8.72
CA LEU A 75 -0.78 6.97 7.87
C LEU A 75 0.69 6.92 7.46
N HIS A 76 1.55 6.34 8.30
CA HIS A 76 3.00 6.20 8.04
C HIS A 76 3.40 4.80 7.59
N ALA A 77 2.44 3.94 7.28
CA ALA A 77 2.69 2.54 6.90
C ALA A 77 3.01 2.32 5.40
N GLY A 78 3.24 3.40 4.64
CA GLY A 78 3.54 3.32 3.20
C GLY A 78 2.31 3.17 2.29
N ILE A 79 1.09 3.35 2.84
CA ILE A 79 -0.17 3.20 2.09
C ILE A 79 -0.42 4.40 1.17
N LEU A 80 0.00 5.58 1.59
CA LEU A 80 -0.09 6.83 0.82
C LEU A 80 1.32 7.27 0.41
N MET A 81 1.66 7.07 -0.85
CA MET A 81 2.97 7.41 -1.41
C MET A 81 2.85 8.40 -2.58
N PRO A 82 3.72 9.43 -2.68
CA PRO A 82 4.84 9.75 -1.75
C PRO A 82 4.39 10.09 -0.32
N ASP A 83 5.22 9.80 0.68
CA ASP A 83 4.92 10.14 2.07
C ASP A 83 5.08 11.64 2.34
N TYR A 84 4.07 12.40 1.96
CA TYR A 84 4.03 13.83 2.23
C TYR A 84 3.88 14.18 3.73
N LEU A 85 3.38 13.24 4.54
CA LEU A 85 3.15 13.44 5.96
C LEU A 85 4.43 13.33 6.77
N GLY A 86 5.35 12.47 6.36
CA GLY A 86 6.67 12.31 6.97
C GLY A 86 7.52 13.59 6.93
N LEU A 87 7.15 14.56 6.09
CA LEU A 87 7.83 15.84 5.97
C LEU A 87 7.30 16.91 6.95
N THR A 88 6.35 16.59 7.81
CA THR A 88 5.72 17.55 8.73
C THR A 88 5.58 16.96 10.13
N ASN A 89 5.76 17.80 11.15
CA ASN A 89 5.50 17.45 12.55
C ASN A 89 4.03 17.68 12.97
N GLN A 90 3.14 18.01 12.03
CA GLN A 90 1.73 18.24 12.32
C GLN A 90 1.00 16.93 12.55
N LYS A 91 0.13 16.89 13.56
CA LYS A 91 -0.80 15.80 13.77
C LYS A 91 -2.05 16.03 12.92
N PHE A 92 -2.36 15.08 12.07
CA PHE A 92 -3.55 15.10 11.22
C PHE A 92 -4.55 14.05 11.70
N SER A 93 -5.84 14.36 11.62
CA SER A 93 -6.84 13.30 11.57
C SER A 93 -6.71 12.54 10.24
N MET A 94 -7.19 11.30 10.19
CA MET A 94 -7.14 10.50 8.96
C MET A 94 -7.70 11.26 7.75
N LYS A 95 -8.85 11.92 7.92
CA LYS A 95 -9.47 12.71 6.85
C LYS A 95 -8.58 13.88 6.39
N GLN A 96 -8.04 14.66 7.31
CA GLN A 96 -7.15 15.79 6.97
C GLN A 96 -5.88 15.30 6.25
N ALA A 97 -5.33 14.17 6.67
CA ALA A 97 -4.17 13.57 6.02
C ALA A 97 -4.47 13.16 4.57
N VAL A 98 -5.60 12.49 4.35
CA VAL A 98 -6.03 12.07 3.01
C VAL A 98 -6.31 13.29 2.11
N ASP A 99 -7.03 14.30 2.63
CA ASP A 99 -7.32 15.54 1.88
C ASP A 99 -6.01 16.27 1.50
N SER A 100 -5.05 16.35 2.42
CA SER A 100 -3.74 16.96 2.19
C SER A 100 -2.92 16.19 1.15
N PHE A 101 -2.90 14.86 1.26
CA PHE A 101 -2.24 13.97 0.30
C PHE A 101 -2.77 14.17 -1.12
N VAL A 102 -4.08 14.09 -1.30
CA VAL A 102 -4.73 14.22 -2.61
C VAL A 102 -4.44 15.60 -3.22
N LYS A 103 -4.62 16.66 -2.43
CA LYS A 103 -4.35 18.03 -2.90
C LYS A 103 -2.90 18.21 -3.35
N ARG A 104 -1.96 17.67 -2.59
CA ARG A 104 -0.53 17.79 -2.91
C ARG A 104 -0.16 16.99 -4.14
N MET A 105 -0.61 15.74 -4.23
CA MET A 105 -0.36 14.87 -5.39
C MET A 105 -0.89 15.49 -6.69
N LEU A 106 -2.11 16.04 -6.69
CA LEU A 106 -2.65 16.72 -7.88
C LEU A 106 -1.89 17.99 -8.24
N ASN A 107 -1.45 18.75 -7.23
CA ASN A 107 -0.63 19.94 -7.45
C ASN A 107 0.74 19.58 -8.05
N ASP A 108 1.43 18.59 -7.47
CA ASP A 108 2.75 18.16 -7.93
C ASP A 108 2.65 17.61 -9.36
N TYR A 109 1.62 16.78 -9.66
CA TYR A 109 1.37 16.31 -11.03
C TYR A 109 1.25 17.47 -12.02
N THR A 110 0.43 18.48 -11.72
CA THR A 110 0.23 19.60 -12.65
C THR A 110 1.46 20.49 -12.77
N THR A 111 2.19 20.68 -11.69
CA THR A 111 3.41 21.51 -11.66
C THR A 111 4.54 20.86 -12.44
N ASP A 112 4.77 19.57 -12.22
CA ASP A 112 5.93 18.86 -12.76
C ASP A 112 5.74 18.51 -14.25
N TYR A 113 4.51 18.08 -14.63
CA TYR A 113 4.28 17.55 -15.97
C TYR A 113 3.74 18.55 -16.99
N ALA A 114 3.08 19.66 -16.57
CA ALA A 114 2.47 20.58 -17.54
C ALA A 114 3.48 21.23 -18.50
N ALA A 115 4.67 21.56 -18.01
CA ALA A 115 5.74 22.13 -18.84
C ALA A 115 6.32 21.10 -19.81
N LEU A 116 6.55 19.86 -19.32
CA LEU A 116 7.07 18.77 -20.14
C LEU A 116 6.09 18.40 -21.26
N TYR A 117 4.82 18.23 -20.95
CA TYR A 117 3.78 17.91 -21.93
C TYR A 117 3.64 18.97 -23.02
N ARG A 118 3.81 20.26 -22.71
CA ARG A 118 3.77 21.33 -23.74
C ARG A 118 4.89 21.18 -24.78
N GLN A 119 6.03 20.61 -24.37
CA GLN A 119 7.19 20.37 -25.24
C GLN A 119 7.08 19.06 -26.00
N ASP A 120 6.38 18.06 -25.47
CA ASP A 120 6.29 16.70 -26.00
C ASP A 120 4.83 16.20 -26.01
N ARG A 121 3.99 16.85 -26.82
CA ARG A 121 2.57 16.51 -26.92
C ARG A 121 2.30 15.18 -27.62
N GLU A 122 3.22 14.74 -28.49
CA GLU A 122 3.08 13.50 -29.25
C GLU A 122 3.09 12.28 -28.33
N ASN A 123 3.81 12.35 -27.20
CA ASN A 123 3.89 11.30 -26.19
C ASN A 123 2.91 11.54 -25.01
N GLY A 124 1.80 12.17 -25.28
CA GLY A 124 0.83 12.58 -24.24
C GLY A 124 0.41 11.45 -23.29
N SER A 125 0.28 10.21 -23.78
CA SER A 125 -0.08 9.06 -22.94
C SER A 125 0.93 8.76 -21.83
N SER A 126 2.20 9.11 -22.02
CA SER A 126 3.28 8.93 -21.04
C SER A 126 3.14 9.83 -19.81
N TYR A 127 2.28 10.82 -19.87
CA TYR A 127 1.99 11.75 -18.77
C TYR A 127 0.70 11.40 -18.02
N ASN A 128 -0.01 10.33 -18.38
CA ASN A 128 -1.12 9.85 -17.56
C ASN A 128 -0.59 9.28 -16.24
N TYR A 129 -1.31 9.58 -15.16
CA TYR A 129 -1.01 9.06 -13.84
C TYR A 129 -2.26 8.47 -13.19
N GLU A 130 -2.13 7.32 -12.57
CA GLU A 130 -3.22 6.69 -11.84
C GLU A 130 -2.72 6.14 -10.52
N TYR A 131 -3.41 6.48 -9.43
CA TYR A 131 -3.12 5.99 -8.10
C TYR A 131 -4.41 5.48 -7.45
N LYS A 132 -4.46 4.19 -7.21
CA LYS A 132 -5.61 3.54 -6.58
C LYS A 132 -5.20 2.84 -5.31
N VAL A 133 -5.94 3.06 -4.24
CA VAL A 133 -5.76 2.33 -2.98
C VAL A 133 -7.10 1.82 -2.50
N LYS A 134 -7.16 0.53 -2.19
CA LYS A 134 -8.30 -0.07 -1.51
C LYS A 134 -7.82 -0.89 -0.33
N THR A 135 -8.38 -0.61 0.84
CA THR A 135 -7.98 -1.30 2.06
C THR A 135 -9.09 -2.17 2.62
N TYR A 136 -8.67 -3.18 3.36
CA TYR A 136 -9.52 -4.17 3.99
C TYR A 136 -8.99 -4.49 5.37
N THR A 137 -9.89 -4.83 6.29
CA THR A 137 -9.51 -5.38 7.60
C THR A 137 -10.17 -6.73 7.80
N ARG A 138 -9.46 -7.64 8.45
CA ARG A 138 -9.97 -8.93 8.91
C ARG A 138 -9.40 -9.28 10.27
N ASN A 139 -10.04 -10.18 10.96
CA ASN A 139 -9.43 -10.77 12.15
C ASN A 139 -8.24 -11.64 11.72
N GLY A 140 -7.13 -11.52 12.42
CA GLY A 140 -5.98 -12.40 12.37
C GLY A 140 -5.95 -13.33 13.59
N ALA A 141 -4.76 -13.57 14.16
CA ALA A 141 -4.60 -14.26 15.42
C ALA A 141 -5.29 -13.49 16.57
N GLU A 142 -5.35 -14.12 17.76
CA GLU A 142 -5.96 -13.50 18.93
C GLU A 142 -5.44 -12.07 19.16
N ASN A 143 -6.36 -11.12 19.33
CA ASN A 143 -6.10 -9.69 19.49
C ASN A 143 -5.38 -9.02 18.30
N ILE A 144 -5.32 -9.65 17.14
CA ILE A 144 -4.70 -9.09 15.94
C ILE A 144 -5.78 -8.76 14.89
N VAL A 145 -5.71 -7.55 14.37
CA VAL A 145 -6.38 -7.16 13.11
C VAL A 145 -5.34 -7.11 12.00
N VAL A 146 -5.59 -7.86 10.94
CA VAL A 146 -4.81 -7.78 9.71
C VAL A 146 -5.42 -6.70 8.81
N TYR A 147 -4.69 -5.62 8.62
CA TYR A 147 -5.02 -4.53 7.71
C TYR A 147 -4.28 -4.73 6.39
N THR A 148 -5.01 -4.81 5.30
CA THR A 148 -4.44 -5.03 3.96
C THR A 148 -4.77 -3.84 3.06
N ALA A 149 -3.75 -3.28 2.39
CA ALA A 149 -3.90 -2.28 1.35
C ALA A 149 -3.49 -2.88 0.00
N LYS A 150 -4.40 -2.84 -0.97
CA LYS A 150 -4.11 -3.09 -2.38
C LYS A 150 -3.89 -1.75 -3.06
N ILE A 151 -2.70 -1.56 -3.60
CA ILE A 151 -2.25 -0.32 -4.22
C ILE A 151 -1.96 -0.60 -5.69
N TYR A 152 -2.47 0.25 -6.57
CA TYR A 152 -2.11 0.26 -7.98
C TYR A 152 -1.58 1.63 -8.35
N THR A 153 -0.41 1.65 -8.98
CA THR A 153 0.22 2.87 -9.48
C THR A 153 0.53 2.72 -10.98
N TYR A 154 0.13 3.71 -11.76
CA TYR A 154 0.51 3.84 -13.16
C TYR A 154 1.07 5.24 -13.37
N GLY A 155 2.28 5.33 -13.90
CA GLY A 155 2.99 6.59 -14.13
C GLY A 155 3.33 6.83 -15.60
N GLY A 156 2.47 6.37 -16.53
CA GLY A 156 2.81 6.32 -17.96
C GLY A 156 3.66 5.10 -18.30
N GLY A 157 3.67 4.64 -19.52
CA GLY A 157 4.42 3.46 -19.93
C GLY A 157 3.54 2.25 -20.27
N ALA A 158 4.14 1.06 -20.31
CA ALA A 158 3.47 -0.15 -20.80
C ALA A 158 2.42 -0.72 -19.84
N HIS A 159 2.69 -0.66 -18.53
CA HIS A 159 1.82 -1.21 -17.48
C HIS A 159 1.99 -0.44 -16.17
N GLY A 160 1.04 -0.63 -15.26
CA GLY A 160 1.13 -0.19 -13.87
C GLY A 160 1.66 -1.29 -12.95
N ILE A 161 1.87 -0.98 -11.70
CA ILE A 161 2.40 -1.88 -10.67
C ILE A 161 1.32 -2.09 -9.61
N ASN A 162 1.08 -3.35 -9.24
CA ASN A 162 0.23 -3.72 -8.13
C ASN A 162 1.08 -4.07 -6.92
N GLN A 163 0.70 -3.51 -5.77
CA GLN A 163 1.34 -3.80 -4.49
C GLN A 163 0.29 -4.20 -3.45
N THR A 164 0.64 -5.16 -2.63
CA THR A 164 -0.13 -5.51 -1.43
C THR A 164 0.70 -5.18 -0.21
N LEU A 165 0.20 -4.29 0.63
CA LEU A 165 0.80 -4.01 1.93
C LEU A 165 -0.08 -4.58 3.03
N VAL A 166 0.53 -5.31 3.96
CA VAL A 166 -0.16 -5.88 5.12
C VAL A 166 0.44 -5.30 6.39
N ARG A 167 -0.41 -4.94 7.34
CA ARG A 167 -0.02 -4.49 8.68
C ARG A 167 -0.83 -5.24 9.72
N ASN A 168 -0.14 -5.80 10.69
CA ASN A 168 -0.76 -6.50 11.82
C ASN A 168 -0.91 -5.52 12.97
N ILE A 169 -2.13 -5.29 13.41
CA ILE A 169 -2.47 -4.35 14.46
C ILE A 169 -2.81 -5.14 15.72
N ASP A 170 -2.01 -5.00 16.77
CA ASP A 170 -2.40 -5.44 18.12
C ASP A 170 -3.45 -4.47 18.66
N VAL A 171 -4.68 -4.92 18.79
CA VAL A 171 -5.81 -4.08 19.21
C VAL A 171 -5.75 -3.70 20.69
N THR A 172 -5.02 -4.46 21.50
CA THR A 172 -4.85 -4.21 22.95
C THR A 172 -3.98 -2.97 23.16
N THR A 173 -2.91 -2.86 22.38
CA THR A 173 -1.92 -1.78 22.52
C THR A 173 -2.10 -0.68 21.48
N GLY A 174 -2.76 -0.97 20.35
CA GLY A 174 -2.88 -0.10 19.19
C GLY A 174 -1.58 0.01 18.38
N ASN A 175 -0.62 -0.89 18.60
CA ASN A 175 0.63 -0.93 17.82
C ASN A 175 0.44 -1.68 16.51
N VAL A 176 1.16 -1.25 15.48
CA VAL A 176 1.46 -2.09 14.33
C VAL A 176 2.65 -2.95 14.69
N LEU A 177 2.51 -4.27 14.54
CA LEU A 177 3.55 -5.23 14.86
C LEU A 177 4.55 -5.37 13.70
N GLU A 178 5.82 -5.33 14.05
CA GLU A 178 6.95 -5.59 13.17
C GLU A 178 7.51 -7.01 13.43
N LEU A 179 8.38 -7.49 12.55
CA LEU A 179 9.00 -8.83 12.70
C LEU A 179 9.69 -9.01 14.05
N GLN A 180 10.39 -7.99 14.52
CA GLN A 180 11.07 -7.98 15.81
C GLN A 180 10.15 -8.08 17.03
N ASP A 181 8.84 -7.75 16.88
CA ASP A 181 7.88 -7.89 17.96
C ASP A 181 7.40 -9.33 18.12
N VAL A 182 7.48 -10.11 17.04
CA VAL A 182 6.94 -11.46 16.93
C VAL A 182 8.04 -12.53 17.03
N PHE A 183 9.22 -12.26 16.50
CA PHE A 183 10.33 -13.20 16.45
C PHE A 183 11.41 -12.91 17.50
N VAL A 184 12.10 -13.95 17.96
CA VAL A 184 13.23 -13.82 18.87
C VAL A 184 14.44 -13.18 18.19
N PRO A 185 15.34 -12.48 18.91
CA PRO A 185 16.57 -11.96 18.31
C PRO A 185 17.36 -13.03 17.56
N GLY A 186 17.83 -12.72 16.36
CA GLY A 186 18.59 -13.66 15.52
C GLY A 186 17.73 -14.60 14.67
N TYR A 187 16.43 -14.35 14.52
CA TYR A 187 15.49 -15.14 13.71
C TYR A 187 15.79 -15.15 12.20
N GLU A 188 16.40 -14.09 11.69
CA GLU A 188 16.51 -13.82 10.25
C GLU A 188 17.13 -14.96 9.42
N PRO A 189 18.25 -15.58 9.79
CA PRO A 189 18.84 -16.66 8.99
C PRO A 189 17.89 -17.84 8.83
N THR A 190 17.26 -18.27 9.93
CA THR A 190 16.31 -19.40 9.92
C THR A 190 15.07 -19.06 9.10
N LEU A 191 14.54 -17.84 9.25
CA LEU A 191 13.35 -17.43 8.49
C LEU A 191 13.65 -17.31 6.99
N LYS A 192 14.81 -16.77 6.60
CA LYS A 192 15.27 -16.73 5.20
C LYS A 192 15.34 -18.11 4.58
N GLU A 193 15.89 -19.09 5.31
CA GLU A 193 15.99 -20.48 4.83
C GLU A 193 14.61 -21.10 4.61
N LEU A 194 13.67 -20.90 5.53
CA LEU A 194 12.30 -21.38 5.40
C LEU A 194 11.58 -20.73 4.21
N LEU A 195 11.72 -19.41 4.05
CA LEU A 195 11.13 -18.69 2.93
C LEU A 195 11.72 -19.13 1.59
N LEU A 196 13.05 -19.25 1.49
CA LEU A 196 13.74 -19.73 0.30
C LEU A 196 13.24 -21.12 -0.11
N LYS A 197 13.11 -22.04 0.84
CA LYS A 197 12.59 -23.38 0.61
C LYS A 197 11.16 -23.33 0.03
N LYS A 198 10.27 -22.53 0.62
CA LYS A 198 8.88 -22.41 0.16
C LYS A 198 8.75 -21.75 -1.22
N VAL A 199 9.58 -20.73 -1.48
CA VAL A 199 9.66 -20.14 -2.82
C VAL A 199 10.18 -21.18 -3.82
N GLY A 200 11.22 -21.95 -3.46
CA GLY A 200 11.73 -23.08 -4.26
C GLY A 200 10.64 -24.10 -4.60
N GLU A 201 9.84 -24.52 -3.62
CA GLU A 201 8.71 -25.43 -3.81
C GLU A 201 7.71 -24.86 -4.85
N ARG A 202 7.38 -23.57 -4.77
CA ARG A 202 6.47 -22.91 -5.73
C ARG A 202 6.98 -22.92 -7.18
N PHE A 203 8.28 -22.76 -7.35
CA PHE A 203 8.91 -22.66 -8.66
C PHE A 203 9.54 -23.98 -9.14
N ASN A 204 9.39 -25.08 -8.41
CA ASN A 204 10.08 -26.36 -8.67
C ASN A 204 11.59 -26.13 -8.86
N ALA A 205 12.23 -25.50 -7.87
CA ALA A 205 13.64 -25.15 -7.85
C ALA A 205 14.29 -25.60 -6.54
N ASP A 206 15.44 -26.23 -6.64
CA ASP A 206 16.22 -26.66 -5.46
C ASP A 206 17.31 -25.61 -5.13
N GLY A 207 16.93 -24.69 -4.26
CA GLY A 207 17.82 -23.63 -3.78
C GLY A 207 17.91 -22.40 -4.68
N LEU A 208 18.77 -21.47 -4.28
CA LEU A 208 18.86 -20.13 -4.85
C LEU A 208 19.35 -20.15 -6.31
N ASP A 209 20.32 -21.00 -6.63
CA ASP A 209 20.90 -21.06 -7.99
C ASP A 209 19.88 -21.45 -9.07
N GLU A 210 18.95 -22.35 -8.72
CA GLU A 210 17.88 -22.72 -9.64
C GLU A 210 16.77 -21.67 -9.73
N LEU A 211 16.49 -20.97 -8.63
CA LEU A 211 15.58 -19.83 -8.63
C LEU A 211 16.13 -18.70 -9.48
N ASN A 212 17.43 -18.37 -9.36
CA ASN A 212 18.06 -17.35 -10.18
C ASN A 212 17.99 -17.64 -11.68
N LYS A 213 18.10 -18.91 -12.09
CA LYS A 213 17.90 -19.35 -13.50
C LYS A 213 16.47 -19.11 -14.01
N LYS A 214 15.53 -18.87 -13.10
CA LYS A 214 14.11 -18.56 -13.38
C LYS A 214 13.77 -17.10 -13.13
N ASP A 215 14.80 -16.25 -13.02
CA ASP A 215 14.71 -14.83 -12.71
C ASP A 215 14.01 -14.55 -11.35
N VAL A 216 14.03 -15.49 -10.42
CA VAL A 216 13.56 -15.31 -9.04
C VAL A 216 14.76 -15.07 -8.14
N PHE A 217 14.74 -14.01 -7.34
CA PHE A 217 15.91 -13.50 -6.60
C PHE A 217 17.13 -13.29 -7.52
N ALA A 218 16.92 -12.68 -8.69
CA ALA A 218 17.94 -12.57 -9.74
C ALA A 218 19.22 -11.84 -9.30
N ASP A 219 19.15 -10.99 -8.27
CA ASP A 219 20.29 -10.32 -7.63
C ASP A 219 21.06 -11.22 -6.64
N GLY A 220 20.60 -12.45 -6.42
CA GLY A 220 21.20 -13.40 -5.48
C GLY A 220 20.90 -13.12 -4.00
N HIS A 221 20.06 -12.12 -3.69
CA HIS A 221 19.75 -11.72 -2.31
C HIS A 221 18.40 -12.25 -1.84
N VAL A 222 18.42 -13.20 -0.91
CA VAL A 222 17.21 -13.62 -0.18
C VAL A 222 17.06 -12.76 1.07
N TYR A 223 15.88 -12.19 1.24
CA TYR A 223 15.56 -11.39 2.42
C TYR A 223 14.16 -11.73 2.98
N VAL A 224 13.91 -11.32 4.22
CA VAL A 224 12.60 -11.45 4.87
C VAL A 224 11.80 -10.18 4.57
N PRO A 225 10.62 -10.29 3.93
CA PRO A 225 9.80 -9.11 3.70
C PRO A 225 9.14 -8.65 5.00
N ASP A 226 9.07 -7.33 5.22
CA ASP A 226 8.31 -6.73 6.33
C ASP A 226 6.80 -6.80 6.11
N ASN A 227 6.40 -7.36 5.00
CA ASN A 227 5.04 -7.48 4.53
C ASN A 227 4.51 -8.88 4.85
N PHE A 228 3.83 -9.02 5.98
CA PHE A 228 3.35 -10.31 6.46
C PHE A 228 2.02 -10.21 7.20
N ALA A 229 1.25 -11.29 7.20
CA ALA A 229 0.02 -11.45 7.95
C ALA A 229 0.19 -12.50 9.06
N ILE A 230 -0.43 -12.25 10.22
CA ILE A 230 -0.43 -13.14 11.39
C ILE A 230 -1.82 -13.74 11.53
N ASP A 231 -1.91 -15.06 11.36
CA ASP A 231 -3.11 -15.84 11.59
C ASP A 231 -2.94 -16.80 12.77
N ASP A 232 -4.02 -17.44 13.21
CA ASP A 232 -3.99 -18.32 14.37
C ASP A 232 -2.96 -19.44 14.25
N ASP A 233 -2.88 -20.07 13.06
CA ASP A 233 -2.05 -21.24 12.81
C ASP A 233 -0.83 -20.96 11.91
N SER A 234 -0.72 -19.76 11.34
CA SER A 234 0.27 -19.48 10.31
C SER A 234 0.66 -18.01 10.19
N PHE A 235 1.74 -17.79 9.45
CA PHE A 235 2.21 -16.49 8.98
C PHE A 235 2.30 -16.53 7.47
N THR A 236 1.74 -15.52 6.80
CA THR A 236 1.85 -15.36 5.35
C THR A 236 2.73 -14.17 5.02
N PHE A 237 3.88 -14.42 4.41
CA PHE A 237 4.83 -13.43 3.92
C PHE A 237 4.51 -13.10 2.46
N ILE A 238 4.60 -11.83 2.09
CA ILE A 238 4.19 -11.35 0.78
C ILE A 238 5.33 -10.55 0.15
N TYR A 239 5.79 -11.01 -0.99
CA TYR A 239 6.62 -10.26 -1.92
C TYR A 239 5.70 -9.68 -3.00
N CYS A 240 5.78 -8.37 -3.19
CA CYS A 240 4.95 -7.68 -4.17
C CYS A 240 5.38 -7.99 -5.61
N GLU A 241 4.55 -7.59 -6.56
CA GLU A 241 4.86 -7.63 -7.98
C GLU A 241 6.17 -6.87 -8.27
N ASP A 242 7.02 -7.40 -9.12
CA ASP A 242 8.36 -6.87 -9.48
C ASP A 242 9.39 -6.86 -8.33
N GLU A 243 9.07 -7.44 -7.16
CA GLU A 243 9.97 -7.38 -5.99
C GLU A 243 11.09 -8.43 -6.04
N ILE A 244 10.74 -9.69 -6.28
CA ILE A 244 11.73 -10.79 -6.32
C ILE A 244 11.66 -11.63 -7.60
N ALA A 245 10.73 -11.34 -8.49
CA ALA A 245 10.51 -12.06 -9.74
C ALA A 245 9.98 -11.11 -10.81
N PRO A 246 10.04 -11.47 -12.11
CA PRO A 246 9.55 -10.64 -13.20
C PRO A 246 8.05 -10.32 -13.06
N HIS A 247 7.63 -9.17 -13.59
CA HIS A 247 6.25 -8.66 -13.58
C HIS A 247 5.18 -9.72 -13.91
N ALA A 248 5.43 -10.55 -14.90
CA ALA A 248 4.48 -11.60 -15.34
C ALA A 248 4.19 -12.67 -14.28
N VAL A 249 5.03 -12.79 -13.25
CA VAL A 249 4.82 -13.71 -12.11
C VAL A 249 3.82 -13.15 -11.12
N GLY A 250 3.76 -11.83 -10.99
CA GLY A 250 2.92 -11.13 -10.04
C GLY A 250 3.37 -11.30 -8.58
N GLU A 251 2.43 -11.14 -7.66
CA GLU A 251 2.66 -11.27 -6.21
C GLU A 251 3.03 -12.71 -5.81
N ILE A 252 4.00 -12.86 -4.94
CA ILE A 252 4.42 -14.15 -4.37
C ILE A 252 4.10 -14.16 -2.88
N SER A 253 3.13 -14.99 -2.49
CA SER A 253 2.79 -15.21 -1.08
C SER A 253 3.33 -16.55 -0.61
N VAL A 254 3.94 -16.56 0.57
CA VAL A 254 4.56 -17.72 1.22
C VAL A 254 3.95 -17.89 2.60
N THR A 255 3.30 -19.02 2.85
CA THR A 255 2.71 -19.34 4.15
C THR A 255 3.57 -20.34 4.90
N LEU A 256 3.93 -20.00 6.14
CA LEU A 256 4.62 -20.84 7.11
C LEU A 256 3.71 -21.10 8.30
N SER A 257 3.58 -22.35 8.71
CA SER A 257 2.84 -22.71 9.91
C SER A 257 3.59 -22.27 11.19
N ARG A 258 2.86 -22.04 12.26
CA ARG A 258 3.47 -21.78 13.59
C ARG A 258 4.41 -22.92 14.03
N SER A 259 4.12 -24.15 13.63
CA SER A 259 5.01 -25.29 13.92
C SER A 259 6.35 -25.20 13.20
N GLU A 260 6.39 -24.76 11.94
CA GLU A 260 7.62 -24.49 11.20
C GLU A 260 8.43 -23.35 11.83
N LEU A 261 7.75 -22.36 12.38
CA LEU A 261 8.34 -21.16 12.99
C LEU A 261 8.66 -21.32 14.49
N SER A 262 8.32 -22.46 15.10
CA SER A 262 8.33 -22.65 16.58
C SER A 262 9.67 -22.36 17.27
N ARG A 263 10.79 -22.46 16.55
CA ARG A 263 12.14 -22.18 17.10
C ARG A 263 12.48 -20.69 17.14
N ILE A 264 11.77 -19.88 16.40
CA ILE A 264 12.06 -18.44 16.23
C ILE A 264 10.90 -17.54 16.66
N LEU A 265 9.73 -18.08 16.97
CA LEU A 265 8.62 -17.31 17.57
C LEU A 265 8.90 -16.97 19.03
N LYS A 266 8.41 -15.79 19.48
CA LYS A 266 8.39 -15.40 20.90
C LYS A 266 7.31 -16.14 21.67
#